data_a22d0fb1ff3361fac0d8744b3e583240
#
_entry.id   a22d0fb1ff3361fac0d8744b3e583240
#
_cell.length_a   1.000
_cell.length_b   1.000
_cell.length_c   1.000
_cell.angle_alpha   90.00
_cell.angle_beta   90.00
_cell.angle_gamma   90.00
#
_symmetry.space_group_name_H-M   'P 1'
#
loop_
_entity.id
_entity.type
_entity.pdbx_description
1 polymer ?
#
loop_
_entity_poly.entity_id
_entity_poly.type
_entity_poly.pdbx_seq_one_letter_code
_entity_poly.pdbx_strand_id
1 'polypeptide(L)'
;MSDPTPLPQREDNDDALGLCHAVLFDLDGTLADTAPDLAAAVNKMRHDRSLEMVPLEDLRPLASAGARGLIGGAFGVGPEDHEFASMREEFLANYEADLCIETTLFPGIAELLDDLDARGVRWGIVTNKVARLTEPLIAQLGLEERAGCVVSGDTTPHSKPHPAPLLHAARELDVMPERIVYVGDDLRDVQAGFAAGMKTIAAAYGYCGNDIPPTQWHAQHVVHSPAELQKLLRDIG
;
A
#
# COMPACT_ATOMS: atom_id res chain seq x y z
N MET A 1 -18.58 5.74 20.17
CA MET A 1 -17.23 5.19 20.11
C MET A 1 -17.37 3.68 20.25
N SER A 2 -17.33 2.96 19.15
CA SER A 2 -17.38 1.49 19.17
C SER A 2 -15.95 1.01 19.29
N ASP A 3 -15.65 0.28 20.34
CA ASP A 3 -14.36 -0.36 20.60
C ASP A 3 -14.00 -1.26 19.41
N PRO A 4 -12.79 -1.20 18.86
CA PRO A 4 -12.39 -2.09 17.79
C PRO A 4 -12.44 -3.52 18.29
N THR A 5 -13.22 -4.37 17.61
CA THR A 5 -13.30 -5.80 17.89
C THR A 5 -11.88 -6.40 17.83
N PRO A 6 -11.37 -7.05 18.89
CA PRO A 6 -10.05 -7.67 18.86
C PRO A 6 -10.03 -8.77 17.81
N LEU A 7 -8.95 -8.77 17.01
CA LEU A 7 -8.70 -9.83 16.02
C LEU A 7 -8.53 -11.19 16.76
N PRO A 8 -9.11 -12.29 16.24
CA PRO A 8 -8.93 -13.61 16.84
C PRO A 8 -7.45 -14.02 16.80
N GLN A 9 -6.95 -14.55 17.91
CA GLN A 9 -5.60 -15.11 17.99
C GLN A 9 -5.52 -16.39 17.16
N ARG A 10 -4.57 -16.47 16.23
CA ARG A 10 -4.25 -17.73 15.51
C ARG A 10 -3.38 -18.62 16.40
N GLU A 11 -3.63 -19.93 16.35
CA GLU A 11 -2.79 -20.92 17.01
C GLU A 11 -1.43 -21.05 16.30
N ASP A 12 -0.34 -21.20 17.08
CA ASP A 12 1.08 -21.10 16.70
C ASP A 12 1.61 -22.21 15.76
N ASN A 13 0.84 -22.74 14.82
CA ASN A 13 1.27 -23.91 14.06
C ASN A 13 1.43 -23.73 12.54
N ASP A 14 1.58 -22.47 12.05
CA ASP A 14 1.66 -22.24 10.59
C ASP A 14 2.71 -21.18 10.19
N ASP A 15 3.92 -21.29 10.71
CA ASP A 15 5.04 -20.38 10.44
C ASP A 15 5.68 -20.56 9.05
N ALA A 16 5.23 -21.52 8.25
CA ALA A 16 5.88 -21.78 6.97
C ALA A 16 5.23 -20.97 5.83
N LEU A 17 5.89 -19.88 5.41
CA LEU A 17 5.60 -19.22 4.14
C LEU A 17 5.80 -20.16 2.94
N GLY A 18 6.56 -21.23 3.08
CA GLY A 18 6.86 -22.24 2.06
C GLY A 18 5.66 -23.00 1.45
N LEU A 19 4.44 -22.79 1.99
CA LEU A 19 3.20 -23.28 1.38
C LEU A 19 2.52 -22.23 0.49
N CYS A 20 3.07 -21.01 0.42
CA CYS A 20 2.51 -19.94 -0.40
C CYS A 20 3.00 -20.06 -1.85
N HIS A 21 2.13 -19.70 -2.79
CA HIS A 21 2.37 -19.81 -4.23
C HIS A 21 2.30 -18.48 -4.95
N ALA A 22 1.92 -17.43 -4.24
CA ALA A 22 1.88 -16.07 -4.78
C ALA A 22 2.11 -15.02 -3.69
N VAL A 23 2.53 -13.83 -4.13
CA VAL A 23 2.71 -12.67 -3.28
C VAL A 23 1.86 -11.51 -3.81
N LEU A 24 1.07 -10.88 -2.97
CA LEU A 24 0.40 -9.63 -3.28
C LEU A 24 1.07 -8.51 -2.49
N PHE A 25 1.17 -7.34 -3.11
CA PHE A 25 1.79 -6.16 -2.52
C PHE A 25 0.83 -4.97 -2.55
N ASP A 26 0.87 -4.13 -1.52
CA ASP A 26 0.43 -2.75 -1.68
C ASP A 26 1.42 -1.98 -2.56
N LEU A 27 1.02 -0.82 -3.06
CA LEU A 27 1.83 0.01 -3.95
C LEU A 27 2.55 1.13 -3.18
N ASP A 28 1.76 2.11 -2.68
CA ASP A 28 2.28 3.31 -2.02
C ASP A 28 2.86 2.95 -0.63
N GLY A 29 4.14 3.18 -0.41
CA GLY A 29 4.80 2.83 0.85
C GLY A 29 5.28 1.38 0.96
N THR A 30 4.95 0.52 -0.02
CA THR A 30 5.35 -0.89 -0.02
C THR A 30 6.26 -1.22 -1.20
N LEU A 31 5.79 -1.11 -2.43
CA LEU A 31 6.62 -1.26 -3.63
C LEU A 31 7.29 0.05 -4.02
N ALA A 32 6.55 1.16 -3.98
CA ALA A 32 6.98 2.47 -4.45
C ALA A 32 6.98 3.53 -3.35
N ASP A 33 8.03 4.33 -3.33
CA ASP A 33 8.10 5.56 -2.54
C ASP A 33 7.46 6.70 -3.33
N THR A 34 6.15 6.84 -3.17
CA THR A 34 5.32 7.87 -3.83
C THR A 34 5.15 9.14 -2.98
N ALA A 35 5.63 9.15 -1.73
CA ALA A 35 5.44 10.27 -0.82
C ALA A 35 6.02 11.60 -1.34
N PRO A 36 7.15 11.65 -2.07
CA PRO A 36 7.65 12.90 -2.62
C PRO A 36 6.65 13.60 -3.55
N ASP A 37 6.10 12.89 -4.53
CA ASP A 37 5.15 13.48 -5.49
C ASP A 37 3.78 13.77 -4.86
N LEU A 38 3.34 12.93 -3.93
CA LEU A 38 2.14 13.20 -3.13
C LEU A 38 2.30 14.46 -2.26
N ALA A 39 3.47 14.65 -1.64
CA ALA A 39 3.80 15.84 -0.87
C ALA A 39 3.92 17.08 -1.77
N ALA A 40 4.51 16.94 -2.97
CA ALA A 40 4.58 18.02 -3.95
C ALA A 40 3.19 18.50 -4.36
N ALA A 41 2.26 17.57 -4.61
CA ALA A 41 0.88 17.90 -4.99
C ALA A 41 0.14 18.71 -3.91
N VAL A 42 0.26 18.34 -2.63
CA VAL A 42 -0.38 19.09 -1.54
C VAL A 42 0.35 20.41 -1.26
N ASN A 43 1.68 20.45 -1.41
CA ASN A 43 2.46 21.67 -1.26
C ASN A 43 2.22 22.67 -2.39
N LYS A 44 1.91 22.20 -3.61
CA LYS A 44 1.44 23.07 -4.67
C LYS A 44 0.16 23.81 -4.27
N MET A 45 -0.81 23.11 -3.64
CA MET A 45 -2.03 23.74 -3.13
C MET A 45 -1.73 24.81 -2.08
N ARG A 46 -0.74 24.60 -1.21
CA ARG A 46 -0.28 25.58 -0.22
C ARG A 46 0.37 26.80 -0.87
N HIS A 47 1.27 26.55 -1.82
CA HIS A 47 1.92 27.62 -2.59
C HIS A 47 0.90 28.53 -3.29
N ASP A 48 -0.10 27.93 -3.96
CA ASP A 48 -1.14 28.67 -4.69
C ASP A 48 -2.00 29.55 -3.73
N ARG A 49 -1.99 29.22 -2.43
CA ARG A 49 -2.63 29.99 -1.34
C ARG A 49 -1.66 30.89 -0.56
N SER A 50 -0.41 31.02 -1.04
CA SER A 50 0.65 31.81 -0.37
C SER A 50 0.93 31.33 1.06
N LEU A 51 0.80 30.04 1.32
CA LEU A 51 1.16 29.38 2.58
C LEU A 51 2.55 28.75 2.48
N GLU A 52 3.25 28.66 3.60
CA GLU A 52 4.53 27.94 3.68
C GLU A 52 4.33 26.45 3.36
N MET A 53 5.31 25.84 2.68
CA MET A 53 5.29 24.40 2.41
C MET A 53 5.49 23.59 3.69
N VAL A 54 4.86 22.43 3.76
CA VAL A 54 5.10 21.45 4.83
C VAL A 54 6.27 20.55 4.43
N PRO A 55 7.25 20.31 5.31
CA PRO A 55 8.36 19.39 5.04
C PRO A 55 7.89 18.00 4.65
N LEU A 56 8.65 17.34 3.76
CA LEU A 56 8.33 15.97 3.33
C LEU A 56 8.30 14.99 4.51
N GLU A 57 9.18 15.14 5.47
CA GLU A 57 9.27 14.32 6.69
C GLU A 57 7.98 14.32 7.52
N ASP A 58 7.25 15.44 7.53
CA ASP A 58 5.98 15.57 8.24
C ASP A 58 4.79 15.00 7.44
N LEU A 59 4.88 15.01 6.10
CA LEU A 59 3.83 14.51 5.21
C LEU A 59 3.97 13.01 4.91
N ARG A 60 5.18 12.49 4.89
CA ARG A 60 5.48 11.08 4.56
C ARG A 60 4.66 10.06 5.36
N PRO A 61 4.56 10.15 6.70
CA PRO A 61 3.75 9.19 7.47
C PRO A 61 2.25 9.26 7.15
N LEU A 62 1.79 10.38 6.55
CA LEU A 62 0.39 10.59 6.21
C LEU A 62 0.05 10.09 4.79
N ALA A 63 1.05 9.73 3.99
CA ALA A 63 0.89 9.36 2.58
C ALA A 63 0.01 8.11 2.40
N SER A 64 0.11 7.08 3.28
CA SER A 64 -0.76 5.90 3.22
C SER A 64 -2.26 6.24 3.37
N ALA A 65 -2.58 7.34 4.06
CA ALA A 65 -3.97 7.82 4.17
C ALA A 65 -4.43 8.63 2.94
N GLY A 66 -3.56 8.81 1.92
CA GLY A 66 -3.84 9.50 0.67
C GLY A 66 -4.31 10.95 0.87
N ALA A 67 -5.22 11.42 0.04
CA ALA A 67 -5.74 12.79 0.10
C ALA A 67 -6.23 13.18 1.51
N ARG A 68 -6.91 12.27 2.22
CA ARG A 68 -7.39 12.54 3.58
C ARG A 68 -6.26 12.86 4.55
N GLY A 69 -5.21 12.06 4.54
CA GLY A 69 -4.06 12.28 5.44
C GLY A 69 -3.29 13.53 5.07
N LEU A 70 -2.98 13.71 3.80
CA LEU A 70 -2.16 14.83 3.32
C LEU A 70 -2.87 16.19 3.43
N ILE A 71 -4.15 16.27 3.06
CA ILE A 71 -4.94 17.49 3.25
C ILE A 71 -5.13 17.79 4.74
N GLY A 72 -5.39 16.75 5.55
CA GLY A 72 -5.47 16.89 7.00
C GLY A 72 -4.20 17.44 7.61
N GLY A 73 -3.04 16.86 7.28
CA GLY A 73 -1.74 17.33 7.76
C GLY A 73 -1.33 18.71 7.25
N ALA A 74 -1.66 19.01 5.99
CA ALA A 74 -1.26 20.27 5.37
C ALA A 74 -2.18 21.46 5.69
N PHE A 75 -3.48 21.22 5.93
CA PHE A 75 -4.48 22.29 6.06
C PHE A 75 -5.35 22.15 7.32
N GLY A 76 -5.28 21.03 8.04
CA GLY A 76 -6.18 20.74 9.16
C GLY A 76 -7.62 20.47 8.72
N VAL A 77 -7.86 20.13 7.42
CA VAL A 77 -9.19 19.94 6.84
C VAL A 77 -9.44 18.43 6.68
N GLY A 78 -10.53 17.96 7.25
CA GLY A 78 -10.92 16.54 7.23
C GLY A 78 -12.16 16.27 6.37
N PRO A 79 -12.54 14.99 6.18
CA PRO A 79 -13.67 14.58 5.34
C PRO A 79 -15.02 15.20 5.72
N GLU A 80 -15.19 15.62 6.98
CA GLU A 80 -16.43 16.24 7.51
C GLU A 80 -16.52 17.74 7.20
N ASP A 81 -15.41 18.35 6.74
CA ASP A 81 -15.37 19.76 6.42
C ASP A 81 -15.93 20.01 5.00
N HIS A 82 -16.68 21.09 4.83
CA HIS A 82 -17.36 21.41 3.56
C HIS A 82 -16.37 21.65 2.40
N GLU A 83 -15.12 22.06 2.71
CA GLU A 83 -14.06 22.33 1.72
C GLU A 83 -13.33 21.05 1.26
N PHE A 84 -13.43 19.95 2.04
CA PHE A 84 -12.66 18.75 1.80
C PHE A 84 -12.85 18.18 0.40
N ALA A 85 -14.09 18.10 -0.08
CA ALA A 85 -14.37 17.51 -1.39
C ALA A 85 -13.68 18.28 -2.54
N SER A 86 -13.72 19.62 -2.51
CA SER A 86 -13.07 20.46 -3.52
C SER A 86 -11.55 20.40 -3.41
N MET A 87 -11.01 20.40 -2.19
CA MET A 87 -9.57 20.27 -1.95
C MET A 87 -9.05 18.90 -2.39
N ARG A 88 -9.83 17.85 -2.18
CA ARG A 88 -9.50 16.51 -2.64
C ARG A 88 -9.39 16.44 -4.17
N GLU A 89 -10.34 17.02 -4.90
CA GLU A 89 -10.27 17.06 -6.37
C GLU A 89 -9.07 17.87 -6.86
N GLU A 90 -8.77 19.02 -6.25
CA GLU A 90 -7.58 19.82 -6.56
C GLU A 90 -6.29 19.04 -6.29
N PHE A 91 -6.19 18.38 -5.13
CA PHE A 91 -5.05 17.53 -4.79
C PHE A 91 -4.84 16.42 -5.83
N LEU A 92 -5.92 15.71 -6.17
CA LEU A 92 -5.84 14.60 -7.14
C LEU A 92 -5.45 15.10 -8.54
N ALA A 93 -5.95 16.26 -8.97
CA ALA A 93 -5.56 16.87 -10.24
C ALA A 93 -4.09 17.29 -10.25
N ASN A 94 -3.58 17.89 -9.16
CA ASN A 94 -2.17 18.23 -9.04
C ASN A 94 -1.28 16.98 -9.05
N TYR A 95 -1.67 15.92 -8.34
CA TYR A 95 -0.91 14.67 -8.30
C TYR A 95 -0.93 13.96 -9.66
N GLU A 96 -2.06 13.95 -10.36
CA GLU A 96 -2.19 13.34 -11.69
C GLU A 96 -1.31 14.05 -12.74
N ALA A 97 -1.13 15.37 -12.61
CA ALA A 97 -0.29 16.15 -13.52
C ALA A 97 1.20 15.80 -13.40
N ASP A 98 1.67 15.49 -12.20
CA ASP A 98 3.08 15.23 -11.87
C ASP A 98 3.20 13.91 -11.08
N LEU A 99 2.69 12.82 -11.67
CA LEU A 99 2.40 11.56 -10.99
C LEU A 99 3.64 10.77 -10.57
N CYS A 100 4.75 10.85 -11.32
CA CYS A 100 5.94 10.03 -11.13
C CYS A 100 7.21 10.80 -11.52
N ILE A 101 7.45 11.94 -10.84
CA ILE A 101 8.63 12.78 -11.05
C ILE A 101 9.77 12.32 -10.13
N GLU A 102 9.47 12.16 -8.85
CA GLU A 102 10.42 11.72 -7.81
C GLU A 102 10.10 10.30 -7.29
N THR A 103 8.96 9.74 -7.69
CA THR A 103 8.54 8.40 -7.29
C THR A 103 9.48 7.35 -7.87
N THR A 104 9.96 6.45 -7.01
CA THR A 104 10.79 5.31 -7.39
C THR A 104 10.36 4.08 -6.61
N LEU A 105 10.76 2.88 -7.05
CA LEU A 105 10.68 1.68 -6.22
C LEU A 105 11.57 1.84 -4.99
N PHE A 106 11.14 1.30 -3.84
CA PHE A 106 12.04 1.26 -2.68
C PHE A 106 13.33 0.48 -3.01
N PRO A 107 14.50 0.89 -2.47
CA PRO A 107 15.76 0.20 -2.73
C PRO A 107 15.70 -1.30 -2.40
N GLY A 108 15.95 -2.15 -3.40
CA GLY A 108 15.90 -3.61 -3.28
C GLY A 108 14.58 -4.24 -3.74
N ILE A 109 13.54 -3.44 -4.05
CA ILE A 109 12.27 -3.98 -4.56
C ILE A 109 12.42 -4.50 -5.99
N ALA A 110 13.17 -3.81 -6.86
CA ALA A 110 13.39 -4.28 -8.22
C ALA A 110 14.03 -5.68 -8.22
N GLU A 111 15.08 -5.87 -7.42
CA GLU A 111 15.80 -7.15 -7.27
C GLU A 111 14.91 -8.24 -6.65
N LEU A 112 14.02 -7.86 -5.73
CA LEU A 112 13.05 -8.79 -5.14
C LEU A 112 12.06 -9.28 -6.20
N LEU A 113 11.51 -8.36 -7.02
CA LEU A 113 10.56 -8.72 -8.08
C LEU A 113 11.26 -9.56 -9.17
N ASP A 114 12.51 -9.24 -9.52
CA ASP A 114 13.31 -10.04 -10.45
C ASP A 114 13.53 -11.47 -9.94
N ASP A 115 13.77 -11.64 -8.64
CA ASP A 115 13.90 -12.96 -8.02
C ASP A 115 12.57 -13.75 -8.06
N LEU A 116 11.44 -13.11 -7.78
CA LEU A 116 10.12 -13.76 -7.89
C LEU A 116 9.84 -14.20 -9.33
N ASP A 117 10.10 -13.32 -10.31
CA ASP A 117 9.91 -13.64 -11.74
C ASP A 117 10.81 -14.80 -12.19
N ALA A 118 12.08 -14.79 -11.78
CA ALA A 118 13.05 -15.84 -12.13
C ALA A 118 12.64 -17.21 -11.57
N ARG A 119 11.98 -17.24 -10.41
CA ARG A 119 11.44 -18.46 -9.78
C ARG A 119 10.05 -18.85 -10.25
N GLY A 120 9.42 -18.03 -11.10
CA GLY A 120 8.06 -18.24 -11.55
C GLY A 120 7.00 -18.08 -10.46
N VAL A 121 7.32 -17.36 -9.38
CA VAL A 121 6.38 -17.01 -8.31
C VAL A 121 5.48 -15.90 -8.79
N ARG A 122 4.17 -16.15 -8.85
CA ARG A 122 3.19 -15.14 -9.25
C ARG A 122 3.10 -14.02 -8.22
N TRP A 123 3.02 -12.78 -8.67
CA TRP A 123 2.81 -11.65 -7.79
C TRP A 123 1.85 -10.63 -8.42
N GLY A 124 1.25 -9.78 -7.59
CA GLY A 124 0.31 -8.76 -8.02
C GLY A 124 0.26 -7.57 -7.08
N ILE A 125 -0.47 -6.54 -7.50
CA ILE A 125 -0.62 -5.27 -6.77
C ILE A 125 -2.06 -5.11 -6.32
N VAL A 126 -2.27 -4.77 -5.04
CA VAL A 126 -3.59 -4.46 -4.48
C VAL A 126 -3.50 -3.17 -3.67
N THR A 127 -4.00 -2.07 -4.22
CA THR A 127 -3.87 -0.73 -3.65
C THR A 127 -5.22 -0.05 -3.43
N ASN A 128 -5.29 0.89 -2.48
CA ASN A 128 -6.44 1.79 -2.32
C ASN A 128 -6.38 3.00 -3.27
N LYS A 129 -5.30 3.17 -4.03
CA LYS A 129 -5.19 4.17 -5.09
C LYS A 129 -6.17 3.83 -6.23
N VAL A 130 -6.90 4.83 -6.75
CA VAL A 130 -7.87 4.63 -7.84
C VAL A 130 -7.18 4.32 -9.17
N ALA A 131 -7.84 3.55 -10.04
CA ALA A 131 -7.28 3.03 -11.28
C ALA A 131 -6.66 4.12 -12.18
N ARG A 132 -7.32 5.26 -12.34
CA ARG A 132 -6.82 6.39 -13.15
C ARG A 132 -5.43 6.91 -12.73
N LEU A 133 -5.03 6.68 -11.47
CA LEU A 133 -3.71 7.05 -10.94
C LEU A 133 -2.79 5.83 -10.84
N THR A 134 -3.33 4.64 -10.59
CA THR A 134 -2.56 3.41 -10.47
C THR A 134 -1.98 2.98 -11.81
N GLU A 135 -2.80 2.91 -12.85
CA GLU A 135 -2.40 2.42 -14.19
C GLU A 135 -1.22 3.22 -14.78
N PRO A 136 -1.27 4.56 -14.89
CA PRO A 136 -0.13 5.30 -15.42
C PRO A 136 1.10 5.25 -14.51
N LEU A 137 0.93 5.11 -13.20
CA LEU A 137 2.04 5.02 -12.26
C LEU A 137 2.80 3.70 -12.42
N ILE A 138 2.09 2.56 -12.44
CA ILE A 138 2.73 1.24 -12.61
C ILE A 138 3.38 1.10 -13.99
N ALA A 139 2.81 1.71 -15.04
CA ALA A 139 3.42 1.76 -16.36
C ALA A 139 4.75 2.52 -16.33
N GLN A 140 4.81 3.69 -15.68
CA GLN A 140 6.06 4.47 -15.53
C GLN A 140 7.11 3.76 -14.67
N LEU A 141 6.68 2.94 -13.70
CA LEU A 141 7.56 2.11 -12.88
C LEU A 141 7.98 0.79 -13.56
N GLY A 142 7.46 0.50 -14.77
CA GLY A 142 7.76 -0.73 -15.52
C GLY A 142 7.17 -2.00 -14.91
N LEU A 143 6.07 -1.87 -14.15
CA LEU A 143 5.43 -2.99 -13.45
C LEU A 143 4.21 -3.55 -14.17
N GLU A 144 3.66 -2.83 -15.17
CA GLU A 144 2.39 -3.13 -15.83
C GLU A 144 2.35 -4.55 -16.46
N GLU A 145 3.40 -4.92 -17.18
CA GLU A 145 3.50 -6.21 -17.88
C GLU A 145 4.02 -7.34 -16.98
N ARG A 146 4.51 -7.03 -15.78
CA ARG A 146 5.12 -7.97 -14.84
C ARG A 146 4.13 -8.48 -13.81
N ALA A 147 3.25 -7.58 -13.32
CA ALA A 147 2.28 -7.93 -12.31
C ALA A 147 1.22 -8.88 -12.88
N GLY A 148 1.03 -10.04 -12.24
CA GLY A 148 0.01 -11.01 -12.64
C GLY A 148 -1.43 -10.52 -12.45
N CYS A 149 -1.63 -9.50 -11.59
CA CYS A 149 -2.88 -8.75 -11.46
C CYS A 149 -2.62 -7.37 -10.84
N VAL A 150 -3.52 -6.42 -11.13
CA VAL A 150 -3.54 -5.08 -10.53
C VAL A 150 -4.96 -4.74 -10.08
N VAL A 151 -5.15 -4.63 -8.78
CA VAL A 151 -6.44 -4.30 -8.16
C VAL A 151 -6.33 -2.92 -7.52
N SER A 152 -7.00 -1.94 -8.13
CA SER A 152 -7.07 -0.55 -7.68
C SER A 152 -8.21 -0.34 -6.68
N GLY A 153 -8.21 0.81 -6.01
CA GLY A 153 -9.17 1.13 -4.95
C GLY A 153 -10.63 1.18 -5.39
N ASP A 154 -10.89 1.30 -6.68
CA ASP A 154 -12.21 1.34 -7.32
C ASP A 154 -12.50 0.10 -8.21
N THR A 155 -11.63 -0.89 -8.25
CA THR A 155 -11.84 -2.17 -8.97
C THR A 155 -12.95 -2.99 -8.31
N THR A 156 -13.08 -2.93 -7.00
CA THR A 156 -14.11 -3.66 -6.24
C THR A 156 -15.02 -2.69 -5.48
N PRO A 157 -16.24 -3.10 -5.08
CA PRO A 157 -17.16 -2.23 -4.35
C PRO A 157 -16.63 -1.72 -3.00
N HIS A 158 -15.61 -2.37 -2.45
CA HIS A 158 -15.01 -2.04 -1.17
C HIS A 158 -13.49 -2.01 -1.29
N SER A 159 -12.85 -1.02 -0.67
CA SER A 159 -11.40 -0.91 -0.54
C SER A 159 -10.89 -1.52 0.77
N LYS A 160 -9.57 -1.74 0.91
CA LYS A 160 -8.94 -2.16 2.17
C LYS A 160 -9.32 -1.20 3.31
N PRO A 161 -9.70 -1.70 4.51
CA PRO A 161 -9.44 -3.00 5.08
C PRO A 161 -10.44 -4.12 4.75
N HIS A 162 -11.42 -3.89 3.86
CA HIS A 162 -12.32 -4.95 3.42
C HIS A 162 -11.55 -5.99 2.57
N PRO A 163 -11.83 -7.32 2.72
CA PRO A 163 -11.07 -8.37 2.00
C PRO A 163 -11.37 -8.45 0.49
N ALA A 164 -12.39 -7.78 0.00
CA ALA A 164 -12.85 -7.91 -1.39
C ALA A 164 -11.75 -7.69 -2.44
N PRO A 165 -10.86 -6.67 -2.34
CA PRO A 165 -9.77 -6.47 -3.31
C PRO A 165 -8.79 -7.64 -3.33
N LEU A 166 -8.43 -8.17 -2.17
CA LEU A 166 -7.49 -9.29 -2.06
C LEU A 166 -8.09 -10.59 -2.57
N LEU A 167 -9.37 -10.85 -2.28
CA LEU A 167 -10.10 -11.99 -2.81
C LEU A 167 -10.31 -11.89 -4.33
N HIS A 168 -10.41 -10.68 -4.87
CA HIS A 168 -10.43 -10.43 -6.31
C HIS A 168 -9.08 -10.78 -6.92
N ALA A 169 -7.98 -10.28 -6.38
CA ALA A 169 -6.62 -10.59 -6.83
C ALA A 169 -6.30 -12.09 -6.77
N ALA A 170 -6.73 -12.78 -5.71
CA ALA A 170 -6.58 -14.23 -5.58
C ALA A 170 -7.24 -15.01 -6.73
N ARG A 171 -8.44 -14.56 -7.16
CA ARG A 171 -9.13 -15.15 -8.32
C ARG A 171 -8.42 -14.88 -9.63
N GLU A 172 -7.92 -13.66 -9.85
CA GLU A 172 -7.17 -13.31 -11.05
C GLU A 172 -5.86 -14.10 -11.16
N LEU A 173 -5.18 -14.31 -10.03
CA LEU A 173 -3.98 -15.15 -9.99
C LEU A 173 -4.26 -16.66 -10.03
N ASP A 174 -5.51 -17.08 -9.89
CA ASP A 174 -5.90 -18.50 -9.75
C ASP A 174 -5.12 -19.20 -8.63
N VAL A 175 -5.10 -18.56 -7.44
CA VAL A 175 -4.44 -19.06 -6.22
C VAL A 175 -5.40 -18.94 -5.04
N MET A 176 -5.47 -20.02 -4.24
CA MET A 176 -6.27 -20.03 -3.01
C MET A 176 -5.73 -18.98 -2.02
N PRO A 177 -6.59 -18.19 -1.36
CA PRO A 177 -6.15 -17.13 -0.44
C PRO A 177 -5.15 -17.57 0.63
N GLU A 178 -5.35 -18.76 1.22
CA GLU A 178 -4.45 -19.31 2.24
C GLU A 178 -3.04 -19.66 1.72
N ARG A 179 -2.85 -19.64 0.40
CA ARG A 179 -1.56 -19.82 -0.27
C ARG A 179 -0.97 -18.52 -0.82
N ILE A 180 -1.49 -17.39 -0.37
CA ILE A 180 -1.02 -16.05 -0.75
C ILE A 180 -0.45 -15.35 0.48
N VAL A 181 0.68 -14.67 0.28
CA VAL A 181 1.21 -13.70 1.23
C VAL A 181 0.82 -12.30 0.76
N TYR A 182 0.25 -11.49 1.65
CA TYR A 182 0.01 -10.09 1.39
C TYR A 182 0.98 -9.22 2.18
N VAL A 183 1.64 -8.29 1.49
CA VAL A 183 2.65 -7.36 2.04
C VAL A 183 2.12 -5.95 1.94
N GLY A 184 2.13 -5.20 3.04
CA GLY A 184 1.70 -3.80 3.06
C GLY A 184 2.27 -3.03 4.24
N ASP A 185 2.25 -1.70 4.15
CA ASP A 185 2.81 -0.78 5.15
C ASP A 185 1.76 -0.04 5.99
N ASP A 186 0.51 -0.47 5.91
CA ASP A 186 -0.61 0.13 6.65
C ASP A 186 -1.40 -0.95 7.42
N LEU A 187 -1.96 -0.58 8.59
CA LEU A 187 -2.80 -1.49 9.37
C LEU A 187 -3.97 -2.08 8.56
N ARG A 188 -4.53 -1.31 7.62
CA ARG A 188 -5.60 -1.75 6.73
C ARG A 188 -5.18 -2.92 5.83
N ASP A 189 -3.91 -3.02 5.50
CA ASP A 189 -3.35 -4.13 4.71
C ASP A 189 -3.39 -5.43 5.51
N VAL A 190 -2.90 -5.38 6.73
CA VAL A 190 -2.90 -6.53 7.63
C VAL A 190 -4.33 -6.98 7.93
N GLN A 191 -5.25 -6.02 8.19
CA GLN A 191 -6.66 -6.32 8.42
C GLN A 191 -7.32 -6.97 7.19
N ALA A 192 -7.08 -6.43 5.99
CA ALA A 192 -7.63 -6.98 4.74
C ALA A 192 -7.08 -8.38 4.44
N GLY A 193 -5.75 -8.57 4.59
CA GLY A 193 -5.10 -9.86 4.40
C GLY A 193 -5.63 -10.92 5.36
N PHE A 194 -5.73 -10.58 6.64
CA PHE A 194 -6.30 -11.44 7.65
C PHE A 194 -7.76 -11.83 7.33
N ALA A 195 -8.60 -10.84 6.99
CA ALA A 195 -10.01 -11.06 6.63
C ALA A 195 -10.17 -11.87 5.33
N ALA A 196 -9.20 -11.82 4.42
CA ALA A 196 -9.16 -12.64 3.21
C ALA A 196 -8.63 -14.07 3.45
N GLY A 197 -8.13 -14.39 4.65
CA GLY A 197 -7.52 -15.68 4.95
C GLY A 197 -6.08 -15.83 4.45
N MET A 198 -5.43 -14.73 4.05
CA MET A 198 -4.06 -14.68 3.59
C MET A 198 -3.08 -14.57 4.75
N LYS A 199 -1.82 -14.94 4.52
CA LYS A 199 -0.70 -14.58 5.39
C LYS A 199 -0.36 -13.12 5.18
N THR A 200 0.11 -12.43 6.23
CA THR A 200 0.39 -10.99 6.15
C THR A 200 1.80 -10.67 6.64
N ILE A 201 2.45 -9.76 5.95
CA ILE A 201 3.74 -9.18 6.31
C ILE A 201 3.59 -7.66 6.39
N ALA A 202 3.94 -7.08 7.54
CA ALA A 202 3.97 -5.64 7.70
C ALA A 202 5.31 -5.08 7.20
N ALA A 203 5.28 -4.19 6.22
CA ALA A 203 6.43 -3.51 5.65
C ALA A 203 6.77 -2.26 6.48
N ALA A 204 7.47 -2.45 7.62
CA ALA A 204 7.83 -1.36 8.53
C ALA A 204 8.88 -0.38 7.97
N TYR A 205 9.35 -0.57 6.75
CA TYR A 205 10.17 0.38 6.00
C TYR A 205 9.35 1.41 5.23
N GLY A 206 8.02 1.21 5.16
CA GLY A 206 7.08 2.09 4.47
C GLY A 206 6.68 3.31 5.32
N TYR A 207 5.48 3.83 5.07
CA TYR A 207 4.99 5.04 5.75
C TYR A 207 4.43 4.76 7.14
N CYS A 208 3.80 3.62 7.33
CA CYS A 208 3.29 3.06 8.60
C CYS A 208 2.23 3.89 9.35
N GLY A 209 1.96 5.13 8.94
CA GLY A 209 1.11 6.04 9.70
C GLY A 209 1.70 6.42 11.07
N ASN A 210 0.92 7.09 11.89
CA ASN A 210 1.38 7.62 13.17
C ASN A 210 0.68 6.99 14.41
N ASP A 211 -0.36 6.16 14.21
CA ASP A 211 -1.25 5.77 15.31
C ASP A 211 -0.77 4.53 16.07
N ILE A 212 -0.55 3.43 15.34
CA ILE A 212 -0.21 2.12 15.93
C ILE A 212 1.05 1.59 15.25
N PRO A 213 2.10 1.23 15.98
CA PRO A 213 3.32 0.71 15.39
C PRO A 213 3.09 -0.64 14.69
N PRO A 214 3.80 -0.95 13.58
CA PRO A 214 3.66 -2.20 12.82
C PRO A 214 3.75 -3.48 13.64
N THR A 215 4.53 -3.47 14.72
CA THR A 215 4.67 -4.58 15.67
C THR A 215 3.39 -4.92 16.45
N GLN A 216 2.40 -4.04 16.44
CA GLN A 216 1.10 -4.22 17.09
C GLN A 216 -0.04 -4.51 16.11
N TRP A 217 0.24 -4.65 14.81
CA TRP A 217 -0.79 -4.93 13.78
C TRP A 217 -1.17 -6.41 13.72
N HIS A 218 -0.45 -7.28 14.42
CA HIS A 218 -0.64 -8.74 14.42
C HIS A 218 -0.41 -9.39 13.05
N ALA A 219 0.46 -8.79 12.20
CA ALA A 219 0.96 -9.48 11.02
C ALA A 219 1.81 -10.69 11.43
N GLN A 220 1.89 -11.73 10.59
CA GLN A 220 2.74 -12.90 10.87
C GLN A 220 4.22 -12.50 10.94
N HIS A 221 4.64 -11.56 10.11
CA HIS A 221 6.00 -11.02 10.14
C HIS A 221 5.99 -9.50 10.03
N VAL A 222 7.03 -8.88 10.59
CA VAL A 222 7.34 -7.45 10.40
C VAL A 222 8.74 -7.37 9.82
N VAL A 223 8.90 -6.68 8.70
CA VAL A 223 10.19 -6.49 8.03
C VAL A 223 10.55 -5.01 7.97
N HIS A 224 11.82 -4.70 8.23
CA HIS A 224 12.32 -3.32 8.30
C HIS A 224 13.10 -2.89 7.05
N SER A 225 13.17 -3.76 6.03
CA SER A 225 13.78 -3.45 4.74
C SER A 225 13.27 -4.39 3.65
N PRO A 226 13.32 -4.00 2.36
CA PRO A 226 13.08 -4.91 1.24
C PRO A 226 14.05 -6.11 1.21
N ALA A 227 15.27 -5.96 1.72
CA ALA A 227 16.23 -7.06 1.81
C ALA A 227 15.78 -8.14 2.83
N GLU A 228 15.21 -7.73 3.97
CA GLU A 228 14.59 -8.67 4.92
C GLU A 228 13.37 -9.35 4.30
N LEU A 229 12.53 -8.59 3.57
CA LEU A 229 11.39 -9.13 2.85
C LEU A 229 11.83 -10.17 1.81
N GLN A 230 12.82 -9.87 0.98
CA GLN A 230 13.37 -10.79 -0.02
C GLN A 230 13.87 -12.09 0.63
N LYS A 231 14.58 -11.98 1.76
CA LYS A 231 15.05 -13.15 2.49
C LYS A 231 13.89 -14.02 2.99
N LEU A 232 12.84 -13.40 3.50
CA LEU A 232 11.66 -14.09 4.03
C LEU A 232 10.87 -14.79 2.90
N LEU A 233 10.81 -14.19 1.71
CA LEU A 233 10.09 -14.73 0.55
C LEU A 233 10.88 -15.81 -0.23
N ARG A 234 12.12 -16.12 0.13
CA ARG A 234 12.93 -17.15 -0.57
C ARG A 234 12.33 -18.55 -0.51
N ASP A 235 11.59 -18.84 0.53
CA ASP A 235 11.00 -20.16 0.76
C ASP A 235 9.60 -20.32 0.13
N ILE A 236 9.12 -19.29 -0.60
CA ILE A 236 7.85 -19.30 -1.34
C ILE A 236 8.05 -19.86 -2.76
N GLY A 237 7.19 -20.76 -3.20
CA GLY A 237 7.18 -21.32 -4.57
C GLY A 237 7.09 -22.82 -4.62
#